data_c1a2c0e403f74c7479c08be202cbea8e
#
_entry.id   c1a2c0e403f74c7479c08be202cbea8e
#
_cell.length_a   1.000
_cell.length_b   1.000
_cell.length_c   1.000
_cell.angle_alpha   90.00
_cell.angle_beta   90.00
_cell.angle_gamma   90.00
#
_symmetry.space_group_name_H-M   'P 1'
#
loop_
_entity.id
_entity.type
_entity.pdbx_description
1 polymer ?
#
loop_
_entity_poly.entity_id
_entity_poly.type
_entity_poly.pdbx_seq_one_letter_code
_entity_poly.pdbx_strand_id
1 'polypeptide(L)' 'MTFPRVGQCFDIELTRETDGWFIRIPEIGAVAHAGRRSTIELVARECIATRTGIPMGYISVFVAKETP' A
#
# COMPACT_ATOMS: atom_id res chain seq x y z
N MET A 1 19.49 -24.27 -3.10
CA MET A 1 19.24 -23.02 -3.74
C MET A 1 18.09 -22.29 -3.12
N THR A 2 18.27 -21.05 -2.97
CA THR A 2 17.27 -20.24 -2.33
C THR A 2 16.42 -19.55 -3.36
N PHE A 3 15.14 -19.60 -3.17
CA PHE A 3 14.28 -18.89 -4.05
C PHE A 3 14.12 -17.48 -3.62
N PRO A 4 13.97 -16.58 -4.55
CA PRO A 4 13.65 -15.23 -4.18
C PRO A 4 12.37 -15.22 -3.39
N ARG A 5 12.30 -14.30 -2.49
CA ARG A 5 11.07 -14.09 -1.78
C ARG A 5 10.00 -13.74 -2.76
N VAL A 6 8.88 -14.33 -2.57
CA VAL A 6 7.79 -14.01 -3.43
C VAL A 6 7.35 -12.61 -3.30
N GLY A 7 7.68 -11.99 -2.23
CA GLY A 7 7.34 -10.61 -2.11
C GLY A 7 7.29 -10.21 -0.66
N GLN A 8 7.04 -8.96 -0.45
CA GLN A 8 6.85 -8.39 0.88
C GLN A 8 5.44 -7.90 1.01
N CYS A 9 4.86 -8.16 2.17
CA CYS A 9 3.53 -7.67 2.46
C CYS A 9 3.63 -6.50 3.42
N PHE A 10 2.97 -5.41 3.09
CA PHE A 10 2.97 -4.21 3.89
C PHE A 10 1.58 -3.98 4.44
N ASP A 11 1.51 -3.66 5.73
CA ASP A 11 0.24 -3.26 6.31
C ASP A 11 -0.09 -1.85 5.88
N ILE A 12 -1.34 -1.60 5.54
CA ILE A 12 -1.80 -0.26 5.24
C ILE A 12 -3.02 0.04 6.09
N GLU A 13 -3.20 1.31 6.38
CA GLU A 13 -4.34 1.79 7.14
C GLU A 13 -5.11 2.78 6.28
N LEU A 14 -6.41 2.62 6.24
CA LEU A 14 -7.26 3.39 5.35
C LEU A 14 -8.21 4.25 6.15
N THR A 15 -8.40 5.48 5.70
CA THR A 15 -9.40 6.37 6.27
C THR A 15 -10.22 6.95 5.13
N ARG A 16 -11.53 6.81 5.22
CA ARG A 16 -12.42 7.38 4.24
C ARG A 16 -12.49 8.88 4.40
N GLU A 17 -12.37 9.57 3.27
CA GLU A 17 -12.48 11.03 3.27
C GLU A 17 -13.53 11.46 2.28
N THR A 18 -13.83 12.76 2.27
CA THR A 18 -14.89 13.29 1.43
C THR A 18 -14.69 12.96 -0.05
N ASP A 19 -13.46 13.06 -0.52
CA ASP A 19 -13.16 12.89 -1.93
C ASP A 19 -12.29 11.67 -2.20
N GLY A 20 -12.32 10.69 -1.33
CA GLY A 20 -11.56 9.48 -1.56
C GLY A 20 -11.07 8.83 -0.30
N TRP A 21 -9.86 8.28 -0.39
CA TRP A 21 -9.29 7.48 0.69
C TRP A 21 -7.89 7.94 0.99
N PHE A 22 -7.60 8.12 2.26
CA PHE A 22 -6.27 8.40 2.75
C PHE A 22 -5.62 7.07 3.12
N ILE A 23 -4.43 6.84 2.61
CA ILE A 23 -3.72 5.58 2.81
C ILE A 23 -2.47 5.87 3.60
N ARG A 24 -2.31 5.16 4.71
CA ARG A 24 -1.12 5.28 5.52
C ARG A 24 -0.37 3.97 5.48
N ILE A 25 0.93 4.05 5.25
CA ILE A 25 1.80 2.88 5.19
C ILE A 25 2.84 3.05 6.29
N PRO A 26 2.52 2.58 7.51
CA PRO A 26 3.36 2.90 8.68
C PRO A 26 4.78 2.40 8.57
N GLU A 27 4.96 1.25 7.95
CA GLU A 27 6.27 0.61 7.92
C GLU A 27 7.32 1.48 7.26
N ILE A 28 6.94 2.29 6.28
CA ILE A 28 7.87 3.16 5.58
C ILE A 28 7.55 4.63 5.82
N GLY A 29 6.65 4.91 6.74
CA GLY A 29 6.29 6.27 7.07
C GLY A 29 5.72 7.05 5.91
N ALA A 30 5.02 6.39 5.00
CA ALA A 30 4.50 7.03 3.80
C ALA A 30 2.99 7.16 3.86
N VAL A 31 2.48 8.11 3.07
CA VAL A 31 1.05 8.29 2.92
C VAL A 31 0.74 8.46 1.44
N ALA A 32 -0.47 8.11 1.06
CA ALA A 32 -0.92 8.24 -0.31
C ALA A 32 -2.43 8.49 -0.30
N HIS A 33 -2.97 8.79 -1.45
CA HIS A 33 -4.39 9.09 -1.58
C HIS A 33 -4.94 8.40 -2.82
N ALA A 34 -6.11 7.81 -2.70
CA ALA A 34 -6.78 7.17 -3.81
C ALA A 34 -8.19 7.74 -3.91
N GLY A 35 -8.65 7.96 -5.12
CA GLY A 35 -9.99 8.49 -5.32
C GLY A 35 -11.08 7.46 -5.15
N ARG A 36 -10.72 6.17 -5.31
CA ARG A 36 -11.70 5.09 -5.22
C ARG A 36 -11.16 3.98 -4.36
N ARG A 37 -12.09 3.28 -3.70
CA ARG A 37 -11.73 2.11 -2.92
C ARG A 37 -11.06 1.05 -3.78
N SER A 38 -11.51 0.91 -5.01
CA SER A 38 -11.01 -0.14 -5.90
C SER A 38 -9.57 0.08 -6.39
N THR A 39 -9.03 1.28 -6.26
CA THR A 39 -7.67 1.57 -6.69
C THR A 39 -6.68 1.67 -5.55
N ILE A 40 -7.14 1.49 -4.32
CA ILE A 40 -6.29 1.66 -3.15
C ILE A 40 -5.07 0.74 -3.20
N GLU A 41 -5.29 -0.51 -3.54
CA GLU A 41 -4.19 -1.46 -3.54
C GLU A 41 -3.12 -1.07 -4.55
N LEU A 42 -3.53 -0.67 -5.73
CA LEU A 42 -2.59 -0.24 -6.76
C LEU A 42 -1.83 1.00 -6.32
N VAL A 43 -2.54 1.98 -5.79
CA VAL A 43 -1.92 3.22 -5.34
C VAL A 43 -0.91 2.95 -4.23
N ALA A 44 -1.27 2.10 -3.28
CA ALA A 44 -0.37 1.76 -2.18
C ALA A 44 0.88 1.06 -2.69
N ARG A 45 0.71 0.10 -3.60
CA ARG A 45 1.85 -0.62 -4.14
C ARG A 45 2.78 0.30 -4.92
N GLU A 46 2.22 1.21 -5.70
CA GLU A 46 3.04 2.18 -6.43
C GLU A 46 3.82 3.06 -5.47
N CYS A 47 3.18 3.50 -4.41
CA CYS A 47 3.84 4.32 -3.41
C CYS A 47 5.01 3.58 -2.77
N ILE A 48 4.77 2.33 -2.39
CA ILE A 48 5.80 1.51 -1.78
C ILE A 48 6.95 1.28 -2.75
N ALA A 49 6.64 0.96 -4.00
CA ALA A 49 7.68 0.70 -4.99
C ALA A 49 8.56 1.93 -5.18
N THR A 50 7.94 3.10 -5.25
CA THR A 50 8.68 4.34 -5.43
C THR A 50 9.58 4.64 -4.23
N ARG A 51 9.08 4.38 -3.03
CA ARG A 51 9.81 4.73 -1.82
C ARG A 51 10.88 3.70 -1.46
N THR A 52 10.70 2.45 -1.84
CA THR A 52 11.61 1.39 -1.41
C THR A 52 12.49 0.86 -2.54
N GLY A 53 12.11 1.08 -3.78
CA GLY A 53 12.82 0.49 -4.91
C GLY A 53 12.44 -0.96 -5.16
N ILE A 54 11.53 -1.52 -4.39
CA ILE A 54 11.08 -2.90 -4.61
C ILE A 54 10.16 -2.90 -5.83
N PRO A 55 10.38 -3.82 -6.78
CA PRO A 55 9.49 -3.90 -7.94
C PRO A 55 8.05 -4.18 -7.53
N MET A 56 7.11 -3.55 -8.20
CA MET A 56 5.69 -3.67 -7.83
C MET A 56 5.20 -5.11 -7.76
N GLY A 57 5.70 -5.95 -8.64
CA GLY A 57 5.29 -7.36 -8.65
C GLY A 57 5.68 -8.12 -7.39
N TYR A 58 6.56 -7.55 -6.58
CA TYR A 58 7.02 -8.18 -5.35
C TYR A 58 6.38 -7.57 -4.12
N ILE A 59 5.41 -6.68 -4.31
CA ILE A 59 4.78 -5.97 -3.21
C ILE A 59 3.33 -6.39 -3.11
N SER A 60 2.91 -6.77 -1.91
CA SER A 60 1.50 -6.94 -1.63
C SER A 60 1.16 -6.09 -0.42
N VAL A 61 -0.12 -5.77 -0.27
CA VAL A 61 -0.56 -4.95 0.83
C VAL A 61 -1.70 -5.64 1.56
N PHE A 62 -1.78 -5.37 2.83
CA PHE A 62 -2.82 -5.93 3.68
C PHE A 62 -3.49 -4.77 4.42
N VAL A 63 -4.80 -4.69 4.31
CA VAL A 63 -5.54 -3.63 5.00
C VAL A 63 -5.66 -4.03 6.46
N ALA A 64 -4.81 -3.44 7.27
CA ALA A 64 -4.77 -3.75 8.69
C ALA A 64 -5.82 -2.97 9.47
N LYS A 65 -6.26 -1.84 8.93
CA LYS A 65 -7.24 -1.01 9.60
C LYS A 65 -7.99 -0.21 8.57
N GLU A 66 -9.28 -0.12 8.71
CA GLU A 66 -10.09 0.66 7.79
C GLU A 66 -11.10 1.46 8.60
N THR A 67 -11.05 2.78 8.46
CA THR A 67 -11.96 3.70 9.14
C THR A 67 -12.87 4.32 8.11
N PRO A 68 -14.16 4.03 8.20
CA PRO A 68 -15.11 4.56 7.23
C PRO A 68 -15.35 6.06 7.40
#